data_783ce71b600914e0af65923f3564976f
#
_entry.id   783ce71b600914e0af65923f3564976f
#
_cell.length_a   1.000
_cell.length_b   1.000
_cell.length_c   1.000
_cell.angle_alpha   90.00
_cell.angle_beta   90.00
_cell.angle_gamma   90.00
#
_symmetry.space_group_name_H-M   'P 1'
#
loop_
_entity.id
_entity.type
_entity.pdbx_description
1 polymer ?
#
loop_
_entity_poly.entity_id
_entity_poly.type
_entity_poly.pdbx_seq_one_letter_code
_entity_poly.pdbx_strand_id
1 'polypeptide(L)'
;PEKGSVGASGDLVPMAHLSLVMIGEGEAVVDGQRMSGAKALAARSIKPLELAAGEGLALINGTQFMIALGCLALHDALNLCKHADIAASMSLETLMGTRSAFDPRIHQARPHPGQIMAAKNMLKITQNSEIISSHKDCSRVQDAYTLRCSPQVHGASWDAFSHVDRVIWVEMNASTENTLIFPESEEFLSGGNFHGQPLALACDFLGIAIAELANISERRIERLVNPNLSGLPAFLVEDGGLNSGYMIAQYAAAALVSENKGLAHPASVDS
;
A
#
# COMPACT_ATOMS: atom_id res chain seq x y z
N PRO A 1 16.95 -11.97 4.38
CA PRO A 1 16.27 -12.61 3.26
C PRO A 1 14.99 -11.86 2.90
N GLU A 2 14.64 -11.85 1.62
CA GLU A 2 13.43 -11.19 1.12
C GLU A 2 12.18 -12.06 1.26
N LYS A 3 12.35 -13.36 1.42
CA LYS A 3 11.31 -14.38 1.50
C LYS A 3 11.67 -15.43 2.52
N GLY A 4 10.71 -16.27 2.89
CA GLY A 4 10.94 -17.42 3.77
C GLY A 4 10.07 -17.46 5.02
N SER A 5 9.19 -16.46 5.24
CA SER A 5 8.17 -16.56 6.27
C SER A 5 7.11 -17.59 5.86
N VAL A 6 6.71 -18.44 6.79
CA VAL A 6 5.60 -19.38 6.62
C VAL A 6 4.32 -18.82 7.27
N GLY A 7 4.47 -17.91 8.23
CA GLY A 7 3.37 -17.24 8.92
C GLY A 7 2.61 -18.10 9.95
N ALA A 8 2.76 -19.41 9.92
CA ALA A 8 2.03 -20.33 10.79
C ALA A 8 2.74 -20.57 12.14
N SER A 9 4.08 -20.68 12.15
CA SER A 9 4.92 -20.71 13.35
C SER A 9 5.68 -19.39 13.53
N GLY A 10 5.17 -18.33 12.94
CA GLY A 10 5.82 -17.04 12.83
C GLY A 10 6.90 -17.03 11.74
N ASP A 11 7.77 -16.04 11.85
CA ASP A 11 8.79 -15.70 10.85
C ASP A 11 10.14 -16.37 11.13
N LEU A 12 10.14 -17.63 11.54
CA LEU A 12 11.32 -18.33 12.08
C LEU A 12 12.58 -18.16 11.24
N VAL A 13 12.52 -18.43 9.92
CA VAL A 13 13.69 -18.40 9.04
C VAL A 13 14.22 -16.98 8.82
N PRO A 14 13.43 -15.97 8.45
CA PRO A 14 13.89 -14.60 8.35
C PRO A 14 14.47 -14.06 9.64
N MET A 15 13.80 -14.34 10.77
CA MET A 15 14.25 -13.91 12.10
C MET A 15 15.52 -14.63 12.54
N ALA A 16 15.71 -15.91 12.20
CA ALA A 16 16.94 -16.63 12.47
C ALA A 16 18.15 -16.00 11.74
N HIS A 17 17.98 -15.64 10.46
CA HIS A 17 19.04 -14.94 9.72
C HIS A 17 19.40 -13.58 10.34
N LEU A 18 18.42 -12.84 10.84
CA LEU A 18 18.65 -11.57 11.54
C LEU A 18 19.36 -11.81 12.88
N SER A 19 18.88 -12.78 13.66
CA SER A 19 19.40 -13.10 15.00
C SER A 19 20.82 -13.65 14.97
N LEU A 20 21.19 -14.40 13.92
CA LEU A 20 22.59 -14.85 13.73
C LEU A 20 23.56 -13.66 13.72
N VAL A 21 23.18 -12.56 13.05
CA VAL A 21 24.04 -11.36 13.03
C VAL A 21 24.17 -10.77 14.45
N MET A 22 23.10 -10.78 15.24
CA MET A 22 23.11 -10.24 16.60
C MET A 22 24.05 -11.00 17.54
N ILE A 23 24.25 -12.30 17.30
CA ILE A 23 25.20 -13.14 18.06
C ILE A 23 26.61 -13.21 17.43
N GLY A 24 26.84 -12.44 16.37
CA GLY A 24 28.14 -12.35 15.69
C GLY A 24 28.37 -13.38 14.60
N GLU A 25 27.34 -14.17 14.25
CA GLU A 25 27.39 -15.14 13.16
C GLU A 25 26.71 -14.58 11.89
N GLY A 26 26.47 -15.41 10.88
CA GLY A 26 25.85 -15.02 9.64
C GLY A 26 26.60 -13.92 8.90
N GLU A 27 25.86 -13.14 8.10
CA GLU A 27 26.43 -12.08 7.26
C GLU A 27 25.53 -10.83 7.26
N ALA A 28 26.16 -9.66 7.17
CA ALA A 28 25.48 -8.38 7.06
C ALA A 28 26.18 -7.46 6.06
N VAL A 29 25.47 -6.44 5.62
CA VAL A 29 26.03 -5.38 4.77
C VAL A 29 26.21 -4.11 5.60
N VAL A 30 27.44 -3.61 5.65
CA VAL A 30 27.79 -2.35 6.33
C VAL A 30 28.48 -1.45 5.30
N ASP A 31 27.94 -0.24 5.11
CA ASP A 31 28.43 0.74 4.13
C ASP A 31 28.57 0.15 2.71
N GLY A 32 27.61 -0.67 2.31
CA GLY A 32 27.57 -1.33 1.00
C GLY A 32 28.47 -2.57 0.88
N GLN A 33 29.24 -2.94 1.92
CA GLN A 33 30.12 -4.10 1.91
C GLN A 33 29.54 -5.27 2.71
N ARG A 34 29.47 -6.43 2.09
CA ARG A 34 29.03 -7.68 2.71
C ARG A 34 30.18 -8.26 3.56
N MET A 35 29.90 -8.60 4.79
CA MET A 35 30.89 -9.14 5.72
C MET A 35 30.25 -10.07 6.76
N SER A 36 31.07 -10.82 7.52
CA SER A 36 30.55 -11.66 8.61
C SER A 36 29.93 -10.81 9.72
N GLY A 37 28.93 -11.39 10.42
CA GLY A 37 28.23 -10.74 11.53
C GLY A 37 29.17 -10.17 12.58
N ALA A 38 30.19 -10.93 12.98
CA ALA A 38 31.20 -10.45 13.94
C ALA A 38 31.94 -9.18 13.47
N LYS A 39 32.34 -9.14 12.18
CA LYS A 39 32.98 -7.94 11.60
C LYS A 39 31.99 -6.77 11.49
N ALA A 40 30.74 -7.05 11.11
CA ALA A 40 29.72 -6.04 11.01
C ALA A 40 29.40 -5.37 12.35
N LEU A 41 29.27 -6.15 13.41
CA LEU A 41 29.06 -5.65 14.77
C LEU A 41 30.27 -4.86 15.26
N ALA A 42 31.49 -5.38 15.06
CA ALA A 42 32.74 -4.70 15.45
C ALA A 42 32.87 -3.35 14.71
N ALA A 43 32.54 -3.27 13.45
CA ALA A 43 32.57 -2.01 12.67
C ALA A 43 31.63 -0.93 13.24
N ARG A 44 30.65 -1.30 14.03
CA ARG A 44 29.70 -0.39 14.72
C ARG A 44 29.90 -0.34 16.23
N SER A 45 31.01 -0.91 16.74
CA SER A 45 31.32 -0.98 18.19
C SER A 45 30.21 -1.65 19.00
N ILE A 46 29.52 -2.62 18.43
CA ILE A 46 28.45 -3.41 19.04
C ILE A 46 29.07 -4.75 19.47
N LYS A 47 28.83 -5.17 20.72
CA LYS A 47 29.20 -6.50 21.18
C LYS A 47 28.15 -7.52 20.73
N PRO A 48 28.58 -8.72 20.29
CA PRO A 48 27.63 -9.82 20.07
C PRO A 48 26.83 -10.13 21.34
N LEU A 49 25.57 -10.53 21.19
CA LEU A 49 24.74 -10.98 22.29
C LEU A 49 25.17 -12.37 22.73
N GLU A 50 25.18 -12.58 24.04
CA GLU A 50 25.29 -13.89 24.67
C GLU A 50 23.89 -14.30 25.13
N LEU A 51 23.33 -15.31 24.50
CA LEU A 51 21.94 -15.71 24.76
C LEU A 51 21.82 -16.54 26.02
N ALA A 52 20.88 -16.19 26.89
CA ALA A 52 20.45 -17.02 28.00
C ALA A 52 19.47 -18.12 27.53
N ALA A 53 19.16 -19.06 28.42
CA ALA A 53 18.21 -20.13 28.12
C ALA A 53 16.83 -19.57 27.77
N GLY A 54 16.28 -20.01 26.62
CA GLY A 54 14.99 -19.56 26.09
C GLY A 54 15.09 -18.37 25.11
N GLU A 55 16.10 -17.52 25.20
CA GLU A 55 16.18 -16.30 24.36
C GLU A 55 16.36 -16.59 22.85
N GLY A 56 16.98 -17.74 22.51
CA GLY A 56 17.12 -18.13 21.11
C GLY A 56 15.79 -18.32 20.40
N LEU A 57 14.81 -18.94 21.06
CA LEU A 57 13.46 -19.07 20.50
C LEU A 57 12.73 -17.72 20.52
N ALA A 58 12.85 -16.95 21.59
CA ALA A 58 12.22 -15.64 21.72
C ALA A 58 12.64 -14.66 20.61
N LEU A 59 13.87 -14.75 20.11
CA LEU A 59 14.35 -13.91 19.02
C LEU A 59 13.80 -14.27 17.65
N ILE A 60 13.31 -15.50 17.45
CA ILE A 60 12.90 -15.97 16.12
C ILE A 60 11.42 -16.32 16.01
N ASN A 61 10.73 -16.56 17.12
CA ASN A 61 9.32 -16.90 17.12
C ASN A 61 8.45 -15.64 17.19
N GLY A 62 7.53 -15.50 16.25
CA GLY A 62 6.66 -14.33 16.15
C GLY A 62 6.55 -13.76 14.74
N THR A 63 5.93 -12.59 14.62
CA THR A 63 5.50 -11.97 13.35
C THR A 63 6.30 -10.73 12.97
N GLN A 64 7.51 -10.56 13.55
CA GLN A 64 8.28 -9.32 13.43
C GLN A 64 8.70 -9.00 12.00
N PHE A 65 9.02 -10.00 11.19
CA PHE A 65 9.37 -9.80 9.78
C PHE A 65 8.16 -9.40 8.94
N MET A 66 7.03 -10.11 9.11
CA MET A 66 5.78 -9.78 8.40
C MET A 66 5.33 -8.37 8.72
N ILE A 67 5.37 -7.96 10.00
CA ILE A 67 4.92 -6.63 10.40
C ILE A 67 5.85 -5.53 9.91
N ALA A 68 7.16 -5.78 9.88
CA ALA A 68 8.10 -4.81 9.32
C ALA A 68 7.82 -4.52 7.85
N LEU A 69 7.58 -5.55 7.04
CA LEU A 69 7.19 -5.40 5.64
C LEU A 69 5.81 -4.75 5.50
N GLY A 70 4.86 -5.16 6.33
CA GLY A 70 3.51 -4.59 6.37
C GLY A 70 3.50 -3.09 6.69
N CYS A 71 4.31 -2.64 7.64
CA CYS A 71 4.47 -1.22 7.98
C CYS A 71 4.99 -0.40 6.79
N LEU A 72 6.03 -0.88 6.12
CA LEU A 72 6.60 -0.20 4.96
C LEU A 72 5.59 -0.16 3.80
N ALA A 73 4.95 -1.27 3.51
CA ALA A 73 3.93 -1.35 2.46
C ALA A 73 2.72 -0.43 2.74
N LEU A 74 2.26 -0.37 3.99
CA LEU A 74 1.18 0.54 4.38
C LEU A 74 1.59 2.01 4.26
N HIS A 75 2.81 2.36 4.68
CA HIS A 75 3.34 3.72 4.54
C HIS A 75 3.31 4.17 3.07
N ASP A 76 3.80 3.32 2.18
CA ASP A 76 3.82 3.60 0.74
C ASP A 76 2.40 3.66 0.15
N ALA A 77 1.51 2.76 0.56
CA ALA A 77 0.11 2.75 0.15
C ALA A 77 -0.63 4.05 0.51
N LEU A 78 -0.43 4.55 1.74
CA LEU A 78 -1.00 5.82 2.19
C LEU A 78 -0.49 7.00 1.35
N ASN A 79 0.78 6.99 0.96
CA ASN A 79 1.34 8.00 0.07
C ASN A 79 0.78 7.87 -1.35
N LEU A 80 0.69 6.64 -1.89
CA LEU A 80 0.08 6.39 -3.20
C LEU A 80 -1.36 6.87 -3.28
N CYS A 81 -2.15 6.70 -2.21
CA CYS A 81 -3.54 7.17 -2.19
C CYS A 81 -3.65 8.70 -2.27
N LYS A 82 -2.73 9.43 -1.60
CA LYS A 82 -2.63 10.89 -1.73
C LYS A 82 -2.29 11.29 -3.17
N HIS A 83 -1.32 10.62 -3.79
CA HIS A 83 -0.97 10.86 -5.18
C HIS A 83 -2.12 10.53 -6.13
N ALA A 84 -2.89 9.48 -5.85
CA ALA A 84 -4.09 9.14 -6.63
C ALA A 84 -5.15 10.26 -6.60
N ASP A 85 -5.41 10.86 -5.42
CA ASP A 85 -6.33 11.99 -5.29
C ASP A 85 -5.83 13.22 -6.08
N ILE A 86 -4.52 13.50 -6.05
CA ILE A 86 -3.91 14.60 -6.83
C ILE A 86 -4.02 14.33 -8.31
N ALA A 87 -3.62 13.15 -8.79
CA ALA A 87 -3.66 12.79 -10.20
C ALA A 87 -5.10 12.76 -10.76
N ALA A 88 -6.06 12.29 -9.95
CA ALA A 88 -7.48 12.34 -10.32
C ALA A 88 -7.99 13.78 -10.44
N SER A 89 -7.57 14.67 -9.55
CA SER A 89 -7.93 16.08 -9.59
C SER A 89 -7.35 16.79 -10.82
N MET A 90 -6.09 16.53 -11.16
CA MET A 90 -5.45 17.03 -12.38
C MET A 90 -6.17 16.52 -13.64
N SER A 91 -6.52 15.23 -13.64
CA SER A 91 -7.26 14.63 -14.76
C SER A 91 -8.68 15.21 -14.89
N LEU A 92 -9.33 15.52 -13.77
CA LEU A 92 -10.63 16.17 -13.73
C LEU A 92 -10.57 17.53 -14.44
N GLU A 93 -9.57 18.35 -14.14
CA GLU A 93 -9.38 19.65 -14.77
C GLU A 93 -9.07 19.51 -16.28
N THR A 94 -8.10 18.66 -16.62
CA THR A 94 -7.67 18.45 -18.03
C THR A 94 -8.81 17.93 -18.90
N LEU A 95 -9.70 17.11 -18.37
CA LEU A 95 -10.86 16.57 -19.07
C LEU A 95 -12.10 17.46 -18.97
N MET A 96 -11.96 18.69 -18.48
CA MET A 96 -13.05 19.66 -18.31
C MET A 96 -14.21 19.07 -17.49
N GLY A 97 -13.87 18.42 -16.36
CA GLY A 97 -14.85 17.83 -15.45
C GLY A 97 -15.43 18.83 -14.47
N THR A 98 -16.47 18.43 -13.73
CA THR A 98 -17.15 19.28 -12.75
C THR A 98 -16.89 18.85 -11.32
N ARG A 99 -17.05 19.79 -10.38
CA ARG A 99 -16.93 19.51 -8.93
C ARG A 99 -18.22 18.97 -8.32
N SER A 100 -19.30 18.88 -9.09
CA SER A 100 -20.63 18.53 -8.59
C SER A 100 -20.67 17.14 -7.93
N ALA A 101 -19.91 16.18 -8.46
CA ALA A 101 -19.82 14.82 -7.90
C ALA A 101 -19.12 14.75 -6.52
N PHE A 102 -18.47 15.82 -6.10
CA PHE A 102 -17.74 15.90 -4.82
C PHE A 102 -18.50 16.71 -3.77
N ASP A 103 -19.77 17.12 -4.06
CA ASP A 103 -20.60 17.86 -3.10
C ASP A 103 -20.74 17.05 -1.80
N PRO A 104 -20.46 17.65 -0.64
CA PRO A 104 -20.50 16.96 0.65
C PRO A 104 -21.82 16.26 0.96
N ARG A 105 -22.94 16.77 0.44
CA ARG A 105 -24.28 16.18 0.64
C ARG A 105 -24.39 14.78 0.04
N ILE A 106 -23.74 14.55 -1.10
CA ILE A 106 -23.70 13.23 -1.76
C ILE A 106 -22.99 12.22 -0.84
N HIS A 107 -21.87 12.62 -0.25
CA HIS A 107 -21.06 11.74 0.57
C HIS A 107 -21.61 11.56 1.98
N GLN A 108 -22.37 12.53 2.49
CA GLN A 108 -23.13 12.39 3.74
C GLN A 108 -24.31 11.42 3.57
N ALA A 109 -24.93 11.36 2.40
CA ALA A 109 -25.98 10.39 2.10
C ALA A 109 -25.46 8.94 2.04
N ARG A 110 -24.15 8.73 1.85
CA ARG A 110 -23.47 7.44 1.89
C ARG A 110 -22.17 7.57 2.69
N PRO A 111 -22.22 7.54 4.03
CA PRO A 111 -21.19 8.09 4.90
C PRO A 111 -20.00 7.12 5.15
N HIS A 112 -19.38 6.58 4.11
CA HIS A 112 -18.09 5.90 4.25
C HIS A 112 -16.99 6.94 4.53
N PRO A 113 -16.20 6.79 5.60
CA PRO A 113 -15.20 7.79 5.99
C PRO A 113 -14.18 8.11 4.89
N GLY A 114 -13.65 7.09 4.23
CA GLY A 114 -12.71 7.27 3.13
C GLY A 114 -13.32 7.98 1.94
N GLN A 115 -14.59 7.69 1.59
CA GLN A 115 -15.29 8.38 0.51
C GLN A 115 -15.45 9.88 0.80
N ILE A 116 -15.81 10.23 2.04
CA ILE A 116 -15.92 11.64 2.50
C ILE A 116 -14.55 12.32 2.41
N MET A 117 -13.49 11.63 2.85
CA MET A 117 -12.13 12.16 2.83
C MET A 117 -11.63 12.40 1.41
N ALA A 118 -11.77 11.44 0.51
CA ALA A 118 -11.35 11.57 -0.89
C ALA A 118 -12.10 12.71 -1.59
N ALA A 119 -13.41 12.84 -1.40
CA ALA A 119 -14.19 13.95 -1.95
C ALA A 119 -13.70 15.31 -1.43
N LYS A 120 -13.43 15.41 -0.13
CA LYS A 120 -12.90 16.62 0.50
C LYS A 120 -11.51 16.98 -0.06
N ASN A 121 -10.64 15.99 -0.26
CA ASN A 121 -9.33 16.20 -0.86
C ASN A 121 -9.45 16.77 -2.27
N MET A 122 -10.27 16.17 -3.13
CA MET A 122 -10.49 16.63 -4.50
C MET A 122 -11.11 18.03 -4.55
N LEU A 123 -12.07 18.35 -3.68
CA LEU A 123 -12.61 19.70 -3.56
C LEU A 123 -11.55 20.73 -3.16
N LYS A 124 -10.65 20.36 -2.23
CA LYS A 124 -9.57 21.22 -1.77
C LYS A 124 -8.53 21.46 -2.86
N ILE A 125 -8.11 20.41 -3.57
CA ILE A 125 -7.11 20.49 -4.64
C ILE A 125 -7.62 21.35 -5.79
N THR A 126 -8.88 21.21 -6.18
CA THR A 126 -9.51 21.95 -7.29
C THR A 126 -10.15 23.28 -6.87
N GLN A 127 -9.83 23.76 -5.63
CA GLN A 127 -10.35 25.03 -5.14
C GLN A 127 -9.81 26.19 -5.99
N ASN A 128 -10.70 27.09 -6.43
CA ASN A 128 -10.36 28.25 -7.26
C ASN A 128 -9.77 27.91 -8.65
N SER A 129 -10.02 26.70 -9.16
CA SER A 129 -9.58 26.32 -10.49
C SER A 129 -10.24 27.20 -11.56
N GLU A 130 -9.42 27.87 -12.34
CA GLU A 130 -9.87 28.66 -13.51
C GLU A 130 -10.38 27.74 -14.61
N ILE A 131 -9.76 26.56 -14.79
CA ILE A 131 -10.18 25.57 -15.78
C ILE A 131 -11.60 25.08 -15.49
N ILE A 132 -11.90 24.70 -14.25
CA ILE A 132 -13.26 24.28 -13.86
C ILE A 132 -14.25 25.44 -14.01
N SER A 133 -13.81 26.65 -13.67
CA SER A 133 -14.68 27.84 -13.77
C SER A 133 -14.98 28.22 -15.21
N SER A 134 -14.11 27.91 -16.16
CA SER A 134 -14.25 28.26 -17.58
C SER A 134 -15.39 27.55 -18.30
N HIS A 135 -15.90 26.43 -17.76
CA HIS A 135 -16.93 25.60 -18.41
C HIS A 135 -18.12 25.29 -17.51
N LYS A 136 -18.54 26.24 -16.67
CA LYS A 136 -19.70 26.09 -15.77
C LYS A 136 -21.00 25.74 -16.48
N ASP A 137 -21.15 26.23 -17.68
CA ASP A 137 -22.34 26.02 -18.52
C ASP A 137 -22.16 24.86 -19.51
N CYS A 138 -21.36 23.87 -19.14
CA CYS A 138 -21.06 22.70 -19.94
C CYS A 138 -22.35 21.91 -20.27
N SER A 139 -22.49 21.49 -21.52
CA SER A 139 -23.64 20.67 -22.00
C SER A 139 -23.58 19.21 -21.55
N ARG A 140 -22.47 18.78 -20.95
CA ARG A 140 -22.32 17.39 -20.41
C ARG A 140 -23.21 17.20 -19.19
N VAL A 141 -24.07 16.17 -19.25
CA VAL A 141 -24.93 15.83 -18.11
C VAL A 141 -24.15 15.26 -16.96
N GLN A 142 -23.11 14.46 -17.24
CA GLN A 142 -22.28 13.79 -16.23
C GLN A 142 -20.85 13.58 -16.75
N ASP A 143 -19.88 13.61 -15.84
CA ASP A 143 -18.53 13.17 -16.10
C ASP A 143 -18.43 11.63 -16.16
N ALA A 144 -17.34 11.13 -16.72
CA ALA A 144 -17.04 9.70 -16.75
C ALA A 144 -16.86 9.14 -15.33
N TYR A 145 -17.12 7.84 -15.17
CA TYR A 145 -16.95 7.16 -13.87
C TYR A 145 -15.55 7.30 -13.29
N THR A 146 -14.51 7.27 -14.13
CA THR A 146 -13.12 7.44 -13.68
C THR A 146 -12.81 8.79 -13.05
N LEU A 147 -13.71 9.77 -13.24
CA LEU A 147 -13.66 11.10 -12.62
C LEU A 147 -14.67 11.20 -11.48
N ARG A 148 -15.97 11.06 -11.78
CA ARG A 148 -17.04 11.31 -10.81
C ARG A 148 -17.14 10.25 -9.70
N CYS A 149 -16.67 9.02 -9.94
CA CYS A 149 -16.66 7.96 -8.94
C CYS A 149 -15.31 7.83 -8.20
N SER A 150 -14.36 8.74 -8.43
CA SER A 150 -13.08 8.74 -7.69
C SER A 150 -13.28 8.73 -6.17
N PRO A 151 -14.21 9.49 -5.56
CA PRO A 151 -14.43 9.41 -4.12
C PRO A 151 -14.85 8.03 -3.62
N GLN A 152 -15.67 7.31 -4.40
CA GLN A 152 -16.13 5.98 -4.03
C GLN A 152 -15.02 4.94 -4.11
N VAL A 153 -14.19 5.01 -5.15
CA VAL A 153 -13.10 4.05 -5.39
C VAL A 153 -11.92 4.34 -4.49
N HIS A 154 -11.39 5.57 -4.52
CA HIS A 154 -10.27 5.97 -3.66
C HIS A 154 -10.65 5.85 -2.18
N GLY A 155 -11.89 6.23 -1.84
CA GLY A 155 -12.40 6.13 -0.49
C GLY A 155 -12.44 4.70 0.04
N ALA A 156 -12.82 3.74 -0.79
CA ALA A 156 -12.78 2.32 -0.41
C ALA A 156 -11.35 1.87 -0.08
N SER A 157 -10.36 2.32 -0.85
CA SER A 157 -8.95 2.04 -0.56
C SER A 157 -8.47 2.74 0.73
N TRP A 158 -8.88 3.98 0.99
CA TRP A 158 -8.61 4.67 2.26
C TRP A 158 -9.17 3.90 3.46
N ASP A 159 -10.41 3.41 3.36
CA ASP A 159 -11.05 2.63 4.43
C ASP A 159 -10.34 1.28 4.63
N ALA A 160 -9.89 0.63 3.55
CA ALA A 160 -9.09 -0.58 3.62
C ALA A 160 -7.74 -0.32 4.34
N PHE A 161 -7.04 0.74 3.97
CA PHE A 161 -5.76 1.11 4.60
C PHE A 161 -5.94 1.44 6.09
N SER A 162 -7.04 2.09 6.46
CA SER A 162 -7.37 2.35 7.87
C SER A 162 -7.63 1.07 8.66
N HIS A 163 -8.19 0.04 8.02
CA HIS A 163 -8.32 -1.27 8.65
C HIS A 163 -6.95 -1.93 8.86
N VAL A 164 -6.11 -1.94 7.83
CA VAL A 164 -4.74 -2.50 7.88
C VAL A 164 -3.91 -1.79 8.94
N ASP A 165 -3.99 -0.46 9.02
CA ASP A 165 -3.30 0.35 10.03
C ASP A 165 -3.65 -0.10 11.46
N ARG A 166 -4.93 -0.33 11.74
CA ARG A 166 -5.34 -0.85 13.06
C ARG A 166 -4.77 -2.23 13.37
N VAL A 167 -4.75 -3.13 12.39
CA VAL A 167 -4.19 -4.48 12.58
C VAL A 167 -2.68 -4.39 12.85
N ILE A 168 -1.96 -3.62 12.05
CA ILE A 168 -0.53 -3.40 12.21
C ILE A 168 -0.23 -2.76 13.58
N TRP A 169 -1.00 -1.75 13.99
CA TRP A 169 -0.82 -1.10 15.28
C TRP A 169 -0.96 -2.06 16.46
N VAL A 170 -1.94 -2.94 16.43
CA VAL A 170 -2.14 -3.96 17.48
C VAL A 170 -0.94 -4.92 17.49
N GLU A 171 -0.56 -5.42 16.33
CA GLU A 171 0.51 -6.42 16.22
C GLU A 171 1.88 -5.85 16.60
N MET A 172 2.20 -4.59 16.28
CA MET A 172 3.44 -3.93 16.69
C MET A 172 3.62 -3.85 18.21
N ASN A 173 2.51 -3.90 18.96
CA ASN A 173 2.50 -3.79 20.41
C ASN A 173 2.13 -5.11 21.09
N ALA A 174 2.06 -6.21 20.33
CA ALA A 174 1.68 -7.51 20.83
C ALA A 174 2.88 -8.37 21.24
N SER A 175 2.66 -9.28 22.17
CA SER A 175 3.57 -10.38 22.45
C SER A 175 3.22 -11.55 21.52
N THR A 176 4.08 -11.80 20.53
CA THR A 176 3.84 -12.74 19.42
C THR A 176 4.68 -14.02 19.55
N GLU A 177 5.12 -14.34 20.73
CA GLU A 177 5.95 -15.49 21.04
C GLU A 177 5.12 -16.69 21.54
N ASN A 178 5.76 -17.84 21.67
CA ASN A 178 5.36 -19.01 22.41
C ASN A 178 6.60 -19.67 23.04
N THR A 179 6.71 -19.71 24.35
CA THR A 179 5.71 -19.61 25.43
C THR A 179 5.67 -18.17 25.99
N LEU A 180 4.47 -17.67 26.31
CA LEU A 180 4.35 -16.40 27.03
C LEU A 180 4.65 -16.60 28.53
N ILE A 181 5.36 -15.63 29.12
CA ILE A 181 5.77 -15.61 30.52
C ILE A 181 4.99 -14.53 31.24
N PHE A 182 4.36 -14.89 32.34
CA PHE A 182 3.61 -13.98 33.22
C PHE A 182 4.29 -13.91 34.58
N PRO A 183 5.20 -12.95 34.78
CA PRO A 183 6.03 -12.90 36.00
C PRO A 183 5.20 -12.71 37.28
N GLU A 184 4.08 -11.99 37.20
CA GLU A 184 3.21 -11.71 38.35
C GLU A 184 2.54 -12.94 38.93
N SER A 185 2.25 -13.94 38.11
CA SER A 185 1.66 -15.22 38.50
C SER A 185 2.65 -16.38 38.49
N GLU A 186 3.90 -16.14 38.06
CA GLU A 186 4.94 -17.15 37.84
C GLU A 186 4.52 -18.27 36.89
N GLU A 187 3.70 -17.91 35.86
CA GLU A 187 3.13 -18.86 34.90
C GLU A 187 3.82 -18.80 33.54
N PHE A 188 3.91 -19.97 32.91
CA PHE A 188 4.35 -20.15 31.52
C PHE A 188 3.18 -20.74 30.72
N LEU A 189 2.63 -19.95 29.79
CA LEU A 189 1.47 -20.35 29.01
C LEU A 189 1.83 -20.54 27.54
N SER A 190 1.62 -21.73 27.02
CA SER A 190 1.76 -22.02 25.60
C SER A 190 0.51 -21.62 24.85
N GLY A 191 0.69 -20.87 23.79
CA GLY A 191 -0.41 -20.36 22.94
C GLY A 191 -0.01 -20.28 21.47
N GLY A 192 -0.74 -19.52 20.69
CA GLY A 192 -0.60 -19.40 19.23
C GLY A 192 -0.33 -17.98 18.74
N ASN A 193 0.16 -17.06 19.58
CA ASN A 193 0.32 -15.65 19.21
C ASN A 193 1.37 -15.42 18.11
N PHE A 194 2.18 -16.41 17.82
CA PHE A 194 3.12 -16.41 16.70
C PHE A 194 2.44 -16.58 15.32
N HIS A 195 1.16 -16.92 15.29
CA HIS A 195 0.46 -17.18 14.03
C HIS A 195 0.11 -15.89 13.31
N GLY A 196 0.70 -15.67 12.13
CA GLY A 196 0.60 -14.44 11.36
C GLY A 196 -0.73 -14.22 10.60
N GLN A 197 -1.77 -15.05 10.81
CA GLN A 197 -3.02 -14.96 10.05
C GLN A 197 -3.69 -13.56 10.07
N PRO A 198 -3.69 -12.81 11.18
CA PRO A 198 -4.24 -11.45 11.18
C PRO A 198 -3.52 -10.52 10.20
N LEU A 199 -2.19 -10.62 10.14
CA LEU A 199 -1.38 -9.84 9.20
C LEU A 199 -1.58 -10.32 7.76
N ALA A 200 -1.65 -11.63 7.53
CA ALA A 200 -1.83 -12.20 6.20
C ALA A 200 -3.12 -11.70 5.54
N LEU A 201 -4.25 -11.75 6.26
CA LEU A 201 -5.53 -11.21 5.78
C LEU A 201 -5.47 -9.71 5.55
N ALA A 202 -4.84 -8.96 6.44
CA ALA A 202 -4.68 -7.51 6.31
C ALA A 202 -3.82 -7.15 5.09
N CYS A 203 -2.72 -7.88 4.85
CA CYS A 203 -1.84 -7.66 3.69
C CYS A 203 -2.52 -8.01 2.36
N ASP A 204 -3.31 -9.08 2.29
CA ASP A 204 -4.10 -9.38 1.09
C ASP A 204 -5.12 -8.28 0.82
N PHE A 205 -5.79 -7.78 1.86
CA PHE A 205 -6.74 -6.67 1.71
C PHE A 205 -6.05 -5.38 1.25
N LEU A 206 -4.84 -5.11 1.75
CA LEU A 206 -3.99 -4.01 1.30
C LEU A 206 -3.66 -4.15 -0.20
N GLY A 207 -3.23 -5.33 -0.63
CA GLY A 207 -2.88 -5.62 -2.03
C GLY A 207 -4.05 -5.41 -2.98
N ILE A 208 -5.25 -5.89 -2.62
CA ILE A 208 -6.49 -5.69 -3.39
C ILE A 208 -6.82 -4.20 -3.51
N ALA A 209 -6.73 -3.45 -2.41
CA ALA A 209 -7.06 -2.03 -2.39
C ALA A 209 -6.06 -1.18 -3.22
N ILE A 210 -4.77 -1.53 -3.22
CA ILE A 210 -3.76 -0.89 -4.07
C ILE A 210 -4.00 -1.19 -5.55
N ALA A 211 -4.33 -2.44 -5.89
CA ALA A 211 -4.60 -2.84 -7.27
C ALA A 211 -5.77 -2.05 -7.86
N GLU A 212 -6.82 -1.75 -7.09
CA GLU A 212 -7.95 -0.96 -7.54
C GLU A 212 -7.61 0.52 -7.75
N LEU A 213 -6.74 1.11 -6.93
CA LEU A 213 -6.22 2.47 -7.18
C LEU A 213 -5.46 2.55 -8.51
N ALA A 214 -4.65 1.54 -8.81
CA ALA A 214 -3.94 1.44 -10.08
C ALA A 214 -4.93 1.27 -11.25
N ASN A 215 -5.94 0.44 -11.10
CA ASN A 215 -6.95 0.16 -12.10
C ASN A 215 -7.72 1.42 -12.51
N ILE A 216 -8.25 2.19 -11.57
CA ILE A 216 -8.96 3.44 -11.90
C ILE A 216 -8.02 4.49 -12.51
N SER A 217 -6.74 4.52 -12.12
CA SER A 217 -5.73 5.41 -12.69
C SER A 217 -5.46 5.07 -14.16
N GLU A 218 -5.28 3.79 -14.47
CA GLU A 218 -5.09 3.33 -15.84
C GLU A 218 -6.29 3.70 -16.72
N ARG A 219 -7.53 3.54 -16.24
CA ARG A 219 -8.74 3.97 -16.97
C ARG A 219 -8.76 5.47 -17.23
N ARG A 220 -8.16 6.31 -16.37
CA ARG A 220 -8.02 7.76 -16.62
C ARG A 220 -6.96 8.04 -17.69
N ILE A 221 -5.85 7.28 -17.69
CA ILE A 221 -4.81 7.40 -18.72
C ILE A 221 -5.39 7.03 -20.08
N GLU A 222 -6.10 5.91 -20.19
CA GLU A 222 -6.80 5.53 -21.43
C GLU A 222 -7.72 6.65 -21.91
N ARG A 223 -8.51 7.22 -21.00
CA ARG A 223 -9.42 8.29 -21.34
C ARG A 223 -8.70 9.54 -21.85
N LEU A 224 -7.55 9.90 -21.30
CA LEU A 224 -6.76 11.06 -21.72
C LEU A 224 -6.19 10.88 -23.13
N VAL A 225 -5.66 9.71 -23.46
CA VAL A 225 -5.01 9.44 -24.76
C VAL A 225 -5.99 9.13 -25.89
N ASN A 226 -7.24 8.84 -25.56
CA ASN A 226 -8.29 8.51 -26.53
C ASN A 226 -9.07 9.77 -26.95
N PRO A 227 -8.91 10.23 -28.20
CA PRO A 227 -9.51 11.49 -28.65
C PRO A 227 -11.04 11.48 -28.60
N ASN A 228 -11.67 10.32 -28.79
CA ASN A 228 -13.13 10.19 -28.74
C ASN A 228 -13.70 10.37 -27.32
N LEU A 229 -12.86 10.22 -26.31
CA LEU A 229 -13.26 10.31 -24.90
C LEU A 229 -12.79 11.62 -24.23
N SER A 230 -11.65 12.13 -24.64
CA SER A 230 -11.05 13.34 -24.06
C SER A 230 -11.40 14.61 -24.81
N GLY A 231 -11.58 14.52 -26.13
CA GLY A 231 -11.61 15.68 -27.01
C GLY A 231 -10.23 16.32 -27.23
N LEU A 232 -9.17 15.70 -26.74
CA LEU A 232 -7.77 16.11 -26.92
C LEU A 232 -7.17 15.42 -28.17
N PRO A 233 -6.01 15.86 -28.67
CA PRO A 233 -5.33 15.17 -29.76
C PRO A 233 -5.06 13.69 -29.43
N ALA A 234 -5.15 12.81 -30.43
CA ALA A 234 -4.88 11.38 -30.26
C ALA A 234 -3.50 11.16 -29.66
N PHE A 235 -3.41 10.33 -28.62
CA PHE A 235 -2.20 10.05 -27.86
C PHE A 235 -1.50 11.30 -27.29
N LEU A 236 -2.20 12.43 -27.19
CA LEU A 236 -1.69 13.74 -26.70
C LEU A 236 -0.45 14.23 -27.47
N VAL A 237 -0.45 14.05 -28.79
CA VAL A 237 0.65 14.41 -29.66
C VAL A 237 0.12 14.97 -30.98
N GLU A 238 0.91 15.84 -31.64
CA GLU A 238 0.64 16.26 -33.00
C GLU A 238 0.86 15.10 -33.97
N ASP A 239 0.08 15.02 -35.05
CA ASP A 239 0.11 13.95 -36.04
C ASP A 239 0.03 12.53 -35.43
N GLY A 240 -0.94 12.34 -34.52
CA GLY A 240 -1.21 11.05 -33.91
C GLY A 240 -1.46 9.96 -34.97
N GLY A 241 -0.73 8.84 -34.86
CA GLY A 241 -0.70 7.77 -35.85
C GLY A 241 0.66 7.71 -36.56
N LEU A 242 1.24 8.85 -36.97
CA LEU A 242 2.64 8.95 -37.33
C LEU A 242 3.52 8.98 -36.04
N ASN A 243 3.07 9.71 -35.04
CA ASN A 243 3.70 9.80 -33.73
C ASN A 243 2.90 9.00 -32.69
N SER A 244 3.59 8.23 -31.87
CA SER A 244 2.96 7.40 -30.83
C SER A 244 2.59 8.17 -29.57
N GLY A 245 3.22 9.32 -29.30
CA GLY A 245 2.95 10.13 -28.10
C GLY A 245 2.91 9.32 -26.82
N TYR A 246 1.88 9.48 -26.03
CA TYR A 246 1.68 8.76 -24.77
C TYR A 246 0.99 7.39 -24.90
N MET A 247 0.87 6.83 -26.11
CA MET A 247 0.33 5.47 -26.32
C MET A 247 1.09 4.42 -25.50
N ILE A 248 2.43 4.47 -25.49
CA ILE A 248 3.25 3.51 -24.75
C ILE A 248 3.10 3.66 -23.24
N ALA A 249 2.89 4.87 -22.73
CA ALA A 249 2.59 5.09 -21.31
C ALA A 249 1.27 4.40 -20.91
N GLN A 250 0.25 4.44 -21.76
CA GLN A 250 -1.01 3.71 -21.54
C GLN A 250 -0.79 2.20 -21.58
N TYR A 251 -0.02 1.68 -22.52
CA TYR A 251 0.29 0.24 -22.60
C TYR A 251 1.08 -0.23 -21.36
N ALA A 252 2.05 0.55 -20.89
CA ALA A 252 2.77 0.25 -19.66
C ALA A 252 1.83 0.22 -18.45
N ALA A 253 0.94 1.19 -18.32
CA ALA A 253 -0.05 1.22 -17.25
C ALA A 253 -1.00 0.00 -17.30
N ALA A 254 -1.48 -0.38 -18.50
CA ALA A 254 -2.33 -1.56 -18.68
C ALA A 254 -1.59 -2.87 -18.32
N ALA A 255 -0.31 -2.99 -18.68
CA ALA A 255 0.51 -4.15 -18.34
C ALA A 255 0.69 -4.25 -16.81
N LEU A 256 1.02 -3.15 -16.13
CA LEU A 256 1.19 -3.10 -14.67
C LEU A 256 -0.11 -3.43 -13.93
N VAL A 257 -1.26 -2.96 -14.40
CA VAL A 257 -2.57 -3.31 -13.81
C VAL A 257 -2.87 -4.79 -13.98
N SER A 258 -2.53 -5.38 -15.14
CA SER A 258 -2.67 -6.82 -15.35
C SER A 258 -1.78 -7.64 -14.41
N GLU A 259 -0.55 -7.19 -14.18
CA GLU A 259 0.37 -7.81 -13.21
C GLU A 259 -0.15 -7.68 -11.78
N ASN A 260 -0.59 -6.48 -11.38
CA ASN A 260 -1.16 -6.22 -10.07
C ASN A 260 -2.35 -7.14 -9.75
N LYS A 261 -3.18 -7.46 -10.74
CA LYS A 261 -4.28 -8.42 -10.57
C LYS A 261 -3.77 -9.80 -10.12
N GLY A 262 -2.65 -10.27 -10.68
CA GLY A 262 -2.01 -11.52 -10.26
C GLY A 262 -1.42 -11.42 -8.85
N LEU A 263 -0.76 -10.30 -8.55
CA LEU A 263 -0.15 -10.04 -7.23
C LEU A 263 -1.20 -9.84 -6.12
N ALA A 264 -2.38 -9.34 -6.46
CA ALA A 264 -3.50 -9.17 -5.51
C ALA A 264 -4.32 -10.45 -5.30
N HIS A 265 -3.93 -11.58 -5.89
CA HIS A 265 -4.59 -12.85 -5.60
C HIS A 265 -4.32 -13.24 -4.14
N PRO A 266 -5.36 -13.50 -3.32
CA PRO A 266 -5.17 -13.75 -1.91
C PRO A 266 -4.29 -14.96 -1.63
N ALA A 267 -3.20 -14.74 -0.87
CA ALA A 267 -2.29 -15.79 -0.43
C ALA A 267 -2.59 -16.27 1.01
N SER A 268 -3.35 -15.48 1.78
CA SER A 268 -3.68 -15.78 3.17
C SER A 268 -4.56 -17.01 3.37
N VAL A 269 -5.15 -17.54 2.31
CA VAL A 269 -6.02 -18.75 2.31
C VAL A 269 -5.29 -19.98 1.77
N ASP A 270 -4.04 -19.83 1.37
CA ASP A 270 -3.17 -20.92 0.96
C ASP A 270 -2.38 -21.47 2.17
N SER A 271 -2.14 -22.78 2.22
CA SER A 271 -1.46 -23.43 3.35
C SER A 271 -0.34 -24.34 2.90
#